data_340c6b3fd2fd336c53e0b160b09e0995
#
_entry.id   340c6b3fd2fd336c53e0b160b09e0995
#
_cell.length_a   1.000
_cell.length_b   1.000
_cell.length_c   1.000
_cell.angle_alpha   90.00
_cell.angle_beta   90.00
_cell.angle_gamma   90.00
#
_symmetry.space_group_name_H-M   'P 1'
#
loop_
_entity.id
_entity.type
_entity.pdbx_description
1 polymer ?
#
loop_
_entity_poly.entity_id
_entity_poly.type
_entity_poly.pdbx_seq_one_letter_code
_entity_poly.pdbx_strand_id
1 'polypeptide(L)'
;AANAGYPHLMLSCRLWMGNCYSDLGRMEEMLAHFAVAERLAEALGDTDGLGSLRYNIAATQLELGQPEKALLYFSALPHPSLLDLHKLAICHEQLGHREQALTAVQQAELLSSGEIERQMLALVRYRLEHPGYLHDSTYGTQLLDCFQHLRDTYPMGFTRFHLPWVLAWYKANRQYRQAFRLLEEFPVK
;
A
#
# COMPACT_ATOMS: atom_id res chain seq x y z
N ALA A 1 -30.55 7.12 27.16
CA ALA A 1 -30.22 7.80 25.87
C ALA A 1 -28.87 8.55 25.89
N ALA A 2 -28.19 8.67 27.04
CA ALA A 2 -26.99 9.52 27.17
C ALA A 2 -25.65 8.85 26.73
N ASN A 3 -25.62 7.57 26.39
CA ASN A 3 -24.34 6.84 26.09
C ASN A 3 -24.11 6.49 24.62
N ALA A 4 -25.01 6.84 23.70
CA ALA A 4 -24.91 6.45 22.30
C ALA A 4 -23.82 7.19 21.51
N GLY A 5 -23.34 8.33 21.98
CA GLY A 5 -22.32 9.13 21.29
C GLY A 5 -20.87 8.70 21.56
N TYR A 6 -20.60 8.07 22.69
CA TYR A 6 -19.23 7.71 23.08
C TYR A 6 -18.56 6.67 22.17
N PRO A 7 -19.21 5.57 21.75
CA PRO A 7 -18.57 4.59 20.87
C PRO A 7 -18.19 5.17 19.49
N HIS A 8 -19.05 5.98 18.88
CA HIS A 8 -18.76 6.65 17.61
C HIS A 8 -17.62 7.66 17.75
N LEU A 9 -17.59 8.42 18.86
CA LEU A 9 -16.49 9.34 19.14
C LEU A 9 -15.18 8.56 19.36
N MET A 10 -15.22 7.45 20.08
CA MET A 10 -14.05 6.58 20.26
C MET A 10 -13.56 6.02 18.92
N LEU A 11 -14.46 5.55 18.05
CA LEU A 11 -14.12 5.10 16.70
C LEU A 11 -13.40 6.21 15.93
N SER A 12 -13.98 7.40 15.86
CA SER A 12 -13.37 8.54 15.19
C SER A 12 -11.99 8.88 15.76
N CYS A 13 -11.85 8.94 17.09
CA CYS A 13 -10.54 9.19 17.72
C CYS A 13 -9.50 8.13 17.34
N ARG A 14 -9.88 6.84 17.30
CA ARG A 14 -8.96 5.76 16.94
C ARG A 14 -8.53 5.84 15.48
N LEU A 15 -9.44 6.18 14.57
CA LEU A 15 -9.15 6.39 13.16
C LEU A 15 -8.17 7.57 12.98
N TRP A 16 -8.44 8.71 13.61
CA TRP A 16 -7.56 9.88 13.55
C TRP A 16 -6.18 9.59 14.12
N MET A 17 -6.08 8.92 15.26
CA MET A 17 -4.80 8.52 15.84
C MET A 17 -4.05 7.57 14.91
N GLY A 18 -4.72 6.57 14.35
CA GLY A 18 -4.12 5.67 13.36
C GLY A 18 -3.58 6.43 12.15
N ASN A 19 -4.34 7.37 11.59
CA ASN A 19 -3.88 8.19 10.47
C ASN A 19 -2.67 9.05 10.84
N CYS A 20 -2.66 9.69 12.01
CA CYS A 20 -1.49 10.44 12.48
C CYS A 20 -0.24 9.55 12.61
N TYR A 21 -0.38 8.33 13.11
CA TYR A 21 0.74 7.39 13.17
C TYR A 21 1.19 6.93 11.78
N SER A 22 0.27 6.75 10.84
CA SER A 22 0.60 6.50 9.43
C SER A 22 1.46 7.62 8.84
N ASP A 23 1.06 8.88 9.04
CA ASP A 23 1.80 10.05 8.53
C ASP A 23 3.19 10.16 9.17
N LEU A 24 3.33 9.76 10.43
CA LEU A 24 4.61 9.69 11.13
C LEU A 24 5.47 8.46 10.74
N GLY A 25 4.95 7.55 9.90
CA GLY A 25 5.63 6.30 9.54
C GLY A 25 5.67 5.26 10.66
N ARG A 26 4.87 5.43 11.73
CA ARG A 26 4.79 4.54 12.90
C ARG A 26 3.73 3.47 12.67
N MET A 27 4.03 2.50 11.81
CA MET A 27 3.04 1.55 11.27
C MET A 27 2.49 0.58 12.32
N GLU A 28 3.30 0.18 13.31
CA GLU A 28 2.84 -0.73 14.37
C GLU A 28 1.80 -0.06 15.28
N GLU A 29 2.03 1.21 15.65
CA GLU A 29 1.07 1.97 16.44
C GLU A 29 -0.19 2.28 15.64
N MET A 30 -0.05 2.57 14.33
CA MET A 30 -1.19 2.69 13.44
C MET A 30 -2.05 1.43 13.47
N LEU A 31 -1.45 0.24 13.30
CA LEU A 31 -2.16 -1.04 13.36
C LEU A 31 -2.85 -1.27 14.71
N ALA A 32 -2.20 -0.91 15.83
CA ALA A 32 -2.79 -1.03 17.16
C ALA A 32 -4.07 -0.17 17.30
N HIS A 33 -4.07 1.05 16.79
CA HIS A 33 -5.24 1.93 16.78
C HIS A 33 -6.33 1.41 15.85
N PHE A 34 -5.98 0.98 14.64
CA PHE A 34 -6.92 0.45 13.67
C PHE A 34 -7.57 -0.86 14.13
N ALA A 35 -6.87 -1.75 14.83
CA ALA A 35 -7.45 -2.95 15.41
C ALA A 35 -8.53 -2.63 16.48
N VAL A 36 -8.38 -1.53 17.23
CA VAL A 36 -9.45 -1.07 18.14
C VAL A 36 -10.60 -0.45 17.37
N ALA A 37 -10.32 0.35 16.34
CA ALA A 37 -11.31 0.95 15.47
C ALA A 37 -12.16 -0.11 14.77
N GLU A 38 -11.57 -1.19 14.28
CA GLU A 38 -12.27 -2.31 13.63
C GLU A 38 -13.29 -2.94 14.56
N ARG A 39 -12.90 -3.29 15.79
CA ARG A 39 -13.84 -3.85 16.78
C ARG A 39 -14.98 -2.89 17.14
N LEU A 40 -14.70 -1.58 17.20
CA LEU A 40 -15.73 -0.58 17.45
C LEU A 40 -16.69 -0.44 16.26
N ALA A 41 -16.18 -0.42 15.03
CA ALA A 41 -17.00 -0.36 13.82
C ALA A 41 -17.89 -1.59 13.67
N GLU A 42 -17.37 -2.79 13.95
CA GLU A 42 -18.16 -4.04 13.99
C GLU A 42 -19.29 -3.95 15.02
N ALA A 43 -18.98 -3.52 16.25
CA ALA A 43 -19.97 -3.38 17.31
C ALA A 43 -21.06 -2.33 17.01
N LEU A 44 -20.74 -1.34 16.18
CA LEU A 44 -21.65 -0.28 15.75
C LEU A 44 -22.42 -0.63 14.46
N GLY A 45 -22.05 -1.70 13.76
CA GLY A 45 -22.61 -2.07 12.47
C GLY A 45 -22.21 -1.12 11.32
N ASP A 46 -21.09 -0.41 11.44
CA ASP A 46 -20.54 0.50 10.41
C ASP A 46 -19.84 -0.31 9.33
N THR A 47 -20.61 -0.83 8.39
CA THR A 47 -20.10 -1.69 7.30
C THR A 47 -19.25 -0.92 6.28
N ASP A 48 -19.56 0.36 6.05
CA ASP A 48 -18.87 1.18 5.06
C ASP A 48 -17.46 1.57 5.54
N GLY A 49 -17.35 1.93 6.82
CA GLY A 49 -16.06 2.23 7.46
C GLY A 49 -15.16 1.00 7.58
N LEU A 50 -15.75 -0.18 7.81
CA LEU A 50 -15.01 -1.44 7.95
C LEU A 50 -14.21 -1.81 6.69
N GLY A 51 -14.78 -1.64 5.51
CA GLY A 51 -14.10 -1.95 4.24
C GLY A 51 -12.81 -1.15 4.09
N SER A 52 -12.89 0.17 4.23
CA SER A 52 -11.73 1.07 4.14
C SER A 52 -10.69 0.79 5.23
N LEU A 53 -11.14 0.51 6.45
CA LEU A 53 -10.26 0.22 7.58
C LEU A 53 -9.48 -1.08 7.38
N ARG A 54 -10.15 -2.14 6.94
CA ARG A 54 -9.53 -3.44 6.63
C ARG A 54 -8.55 -3.35 5.48
N TYR A 55 -8.88 -2.58 4.44
CA TYR A 55 -7.95 -2.26 3.37
C TYR A 55 -6.67 -1.62 3.91
N ASN A 56 -6.79 -0.59 4.76
CA ASN A 56 -5.64 0.09 5.33
C ASN A 56 -4.79 -0.82 6.22
N ILE A 57 -5.42 -1.68 7.03
CA ILE A 57 -4.72 -2.69 7.84
C ILE A 57 -3.93 -3.64 6.93
N ALA A 58 -4.55 -4.20 5.91
CA ALA A 58 -3.91 -5.15 5.00
C ALA A 58 -2.78 -4.48 4.19
N ALA A 59 -2.99 -3.25 3.69
CA ALA A 59 -1.97 -2.50 2.98
C ALA A 59 -0.75 -2.23 3.88
N THR A 60 -0.97 -1.88 5.16
CA THR A 60 0.13 -1.67 6.13
C THR A 60 0.86 -2.97 6.46
N GLN A 61 0.14 -4.08 6.61
CA GLN A 61 0.79 -5.39 6.79
C GLN A 61 1.71 -5.72 5.62
N LEU A 62 1.29 -5.40 4.40
CA LEU A 62 2.11 -5.58 3.20
C LEU A 62 3.37 -4.68 3.24
N GLU A 63 3.25 -3.42 3.67
CA GLU A 63 4.38 -2.50 3.85
C GLU A 63 5.39 -3.00 4.91
N LEU A 64 4.89 -3.66 5.96
CA LEU A 64 5.71 -4.28 7.00
C LEU A 64 6.33 -5.63 6.58
N GLY A 65 6.21 -6.02 5.30
CA GLY A 65 6.73 -7.29 4.80
C GLY A 65 6.01 -8.52 5.36
N GLN A 66 4.69 -8.40 5.59
CA GLN A 66 3.81 -9.48 6.05
C GLN A 66 2.78 -9.84 4.96
N PRO A 67 3.24 -10.26 3.75
CA PRO A 67 2.36 -10.45 2.60
C PRO A 67 1.33 -11.56 2.83
N GLU A 68 1.62 -12.57 3.67
CA GLU A 68 0.67 -13.64 3.99
C GLU A 68 -0.58 -13.10 4.71
N LYS A 69 -0.39 -12.14 5.63
CA LYS A 69 -1.51 -11.52 6.35
C LYS A 69 -2.34 -10.64 5.42
N ALA A 70 -1.69 -9.85 4.59
CA ALA A 70 -2.35 -8.99 3.62
C ALA A 70 -3.12 -9.82 2.58
N LEU A 71 -2.55 -10.94 2.14
CA LEU A 71 -3.15 -11.86 1.18
C LEU A 71 -4.52 -12.38 1.66
N LEU A 72 -4.67 -12.69 2.96
CA LEU A 72 -5.93 -13.17 3.52
C LEU A 72 -7.09 -12.18 3.27
N TYR A 73 -6.82 -10.89 3.34
CA TYR A 73 -7.83 -9.87 3.06
C TYR A 73 -8.08 -9.73 1.55
N PHE A 74 -7.03 -9.48 0.77
CA PHE A 74 -7.19 -9.15 -0.66
C PHE A 74 -7.73 -10.32 -1.49
N SER A 75 -7.43 -11.56 -1.12
CA SER A 75 -7.95 -12.74 -1.81
C SER A 75 -9.41 -13.08 -1.48
N ALA A 76 -9.94 -12.57 -0.37
CA ALA A 76 -11.31 -12.84 0.07
C ALA A 76 -12.35 -11.85 -0.49
N LEU A 77 -11.92 -10.81 -1.19
CA LEU A 77 -12.83 -9.77 -1.71
C LEU A 77 -13.67 -10.31 -2.89
N PRO A 78 -15.02 -10.25 -2.82
CA PRO A 78 -15.87 -10.75 -3.89
C PRO A 78 -15.83 -9.86 -5.14
N HIS A 79 -15.59 -8.56 -4.97
CA HIS A 79 -15.52 -7.56 -6.04
C HIS A 79 -14.33 -6.64 -5.80
N PRO A 80 -13.09 -7.11 -6.04
CA PRO A 80 -11.92 -6.31 -5.78
C PRO A 80 -11.83 -5.11 -6.72
N SER A 81 -11.48 -3.95 -6.17
CA SER A 81 -11.15 -2.75 -6.95
C SER A 81 -9.78 -2.91 -7.62
N LEU A 82 -9.43 -1.96 -8.50
CA LEU A 82 -8.09 -1.89 -9.09
C LEU A 82 -7.00 -1.87 -8.02
N LEU A 83 -7.17 -1.07 -6.97
CA LEU A 83 -6.17 -0.96 -5.89
C LEU A 83 -6.06 -2.24 -5.07
N ASP A 84 -7.16 -2.96 -4.85
CA ASP A 84 -7.13 -4.27 -4.20
C ASP A 84 -6.35 -5.29 -5.04
N LEU A 85 -6.61 -5.34 -6.34
CA LEU A 85 -5.91 -6.23 -7.27
C LEU A 85 -4.43 -5.86 -7.40
N HIS A 86 -4.09 -4.58 -7.39
CA HIS A 86 -2.70 -4.13 -7.35
C HIS A 86 -1.97 -4.61 -6.08
N LYS A 87 -2.61 -4.49 -4.90
CA LYS A 87 -2.05 -5.00 -3.65
C LYS A 87 -1.97 -6.54 -3.65
N LEU A 88 -2.98 -7.22 -4.17
CA LEU A 88 -2.99 -8.67 -4.36
C LEU A 88 -1.81 -9.14 -5.23
N ALA A 89 -1.56 -8.45 -6.35
CA ALA A 89 -0.42 -8.74 -7.21
C ALA A 89 0.91 -8.61 -6.47
N ILE A 90 1.08 -7.57 -5.65
CA ILE A 90 2.28 -7.36 -4.84
C ILE A 90 2.42 -8.42 -3.74
N CYS A 91 1.31 -8.84 -3.08
CA CYS A 91 1.35 -9.96 -2.15
C CYS A 91 1.89 -11.21 -2.82
N HIS A 92 1.36 -11.58 -3.97
CA HIS A 92 1.82 -12.74 -4.72
C HIS A 92 3.26 -12.59 -5.24
N GLU A 93 3.66 -11.39 -5.67
CA GLU A 93 5.04 -11.08 -6.06
C GLU A 93 6.01 -11.36 -4.90
N GLN A 94 5.73 -10.84 -3.70
CA GLN A 94 6.58 -11.01 -2.53
C GLN A 94 6.65 -12.46 -2.04
N LEU A 95 5.59 -13.25 -2.27
CA LEU A 95 5.51 -14.67 -1.95
C LEU A 95 6.11 -15.58 -3.04
N GLY A 96 6.59 -15.01 -4.16
CA GLY A 96 7.12 -15.77 -5.28
C GLY A 96 6.06 -16.48 -6.15
N HIS A 97 4.79 -16.15 -5.96
CA HIS A 97 3.65 -16.70 -6.70
C HIS A 97 3.45 -15.97 -8.03
N ARG A 98 4.40 -16.12 -8.95
CA ARG A 98 4.50 -15.33 -10.18
C ARG A 98 3.24 -15.37 -11.05
N GLU A 99 2.65 -16.54 -11.25
CA GLU A 99 1.47 -16.71 -12.11
C GLU A 99 0.23 -16.01 -11.52
N GLN A 100 0.03 -16.15 -10.20
CA GLN A 100 -1.06 -15.49 -9.50
C GLN A 100 -0.88 -13.96 -9.52
N ALA A 101 0.36 -13.48 -9.36
CA ALA A 101 0.68 -12.06 -9.47
C ALA A 101 0.35 -11.50 -10.86
N LEU A 102 0.73 -12.17 -11.93
CA LEU A 102 0.42 -11.77 -13.31
C LEU A 102 -1.10 -11.80 -13.57
N THR A 103 -1.81 -12.79 -13.05
CA THR A 103 -3.28 -12.85 -13.16
C THR A 103 -3.93 -11.64 -12.48
N ALA A 104 -3.50 -11.27 -11.28
CA ALA A 104 -4.02 -10.12 -10.57
C ALA A 104 -3.70 -8.80 -11.32
N VAL A 105 -2.50 -8.66 -11.89
CA VAL A 105 -2.14 -7.52 -12.76
C VAL A 105 -3.08 -7.44 -13.96
N GLN A 106 -3.31 -8.53 -14.67
CA GLN A 106 -4.19 -8.56 -15.83
C GLN A 106 -5.62 -8.14 -15.49
N GLN A 107 -6.14 -8.62 -14.36
CA GLN A 107 -7.48 -8.22 -13.89
C GLN A 107 -7.53 -6.73 -13.53
N ALA A 108 -6.48 -6.20 -12.88
CA ALA A 108 -6.41 -4.78 -12.55
C ALA A 108 -6.31 -3.89 -13.79
N GLU A 109 -5.59 -4.32 -14.83
CA GLU A 109 -5.47 -3.59 -16.10
C GLU A 109 -6.82 -3.42 -16.80
N LEU A 110 -7.72 -4.39 -16.70
CA LEU A 110 -9.08 -4.28 -17.24
C LEU A 110 -9.93 -3.21 -16.55
N LEU A 111 -9.58 -2.85 -15.31
CA LEU A 111 -10.25 -1.83 -14.51
C LEU A 111 -9.56 -0.47 -14.60
N SER A 112 -8.34 -0.40 -15.16
CA SER A 112 -7.56 0.82 -15.17
C SER A 112 -8.12 1.85 -16.14
N SER A 113 -8.31 3.09 -15.67
CA SER A 113 -8.79 4.22 -16.45
C SER A 113 -7.79 5.37 -16.51
N GLY A 114 -6.95 5.49 -15.48
CA GLY A 114 -5.98 6.57 -15.30
C GLY A 114 -4.56 6.21 -15.75
N GLU A 115 -3.75 7.23 -16.03
CA GLU A 115 -2.35 7.05 -16.41
C GLU A 115 -1.51 6.48 -15.26
N ILE A 116 -1.69 7.01 -14.04
CA ILE A 116 -0.94 6.56 -12.88
C ILE A 116 -1.24 5.09 -12.53
N GLU A 117 -2.48 4.67 -12.70
CA GLU A 117 -2.89 3.28 -12.50
C GLU A 117 -2.15 2.34 -13.45
N ARG A 118 -2.09 2.71 -14.74
CA ARG A 118 -1.34 1.96 -15.75
C ARG A 118 0.15 1.92 -15.45
N GLN A 119 0.74 3.03 -15.00
CA GLN A 119 2.16 3.09 -14.60
C GLN A 119 2.45 2.15 -13.41
N MET A 120 1.62 2.18 -12.37
CA MET A 120 1.79 1.29 -11.21
C MET A 120 1.72 -0.19 -11.61
N LEU A 121 0.74 -0.57 -12.44
CA LEU A 121 0.57 -1.96 -12.90
C LEU A 121 1.72 -2.39 -13.82
N ALA A 122 2.16 -1.50 -14.73
CA ALA A 122 3.30 -1.76 -15.61
C ALA A 122 4.58 -2.04 -14.82
N LEU A 123 4.82 -1.33 -13.72
CA LEU A 123 5.97 -1.57 -12.85
C LEU A 123 5.92 -2.96 -12.17
N VAL A 124 4.75 -3.39 -11.68
CA VAL A 124 4.60 -4.75 -11.14
C VAL A 124 4.85 -5.80 -12.21
N ARG A 125 4.22 -5.65 -13.38
CA ARG A 125 4.42 -6.54 -14.54
C ARG A 125 5.89 -6.61 -14.92
N TYR A 126 6.56 -5.46 -15.03
CA TYR A 126 7.97 -5.39 -15.40
C TYR A 126 8.85 -6.22 -14.46
N ARG A 127 8.67 -6.07 -13.14
CA ARG A 127 9.43 -6.83 -12.14
C ARG A 127 9.19 -8.35 -12.26
N LEU A 128 7.96 -8.74 -12.53
CA LEU A 128 7.60 -10.15 -12.70
C LEU A 128 8.20 -10.77 -13.98
N GLU A 129 8.33 -9.98 -15.05
CA GLU A 129 8.81 -10.47 -16.35
C GLU A 129 10.33 -10.40 -16.52
N HIS A 130 11.01 -9.48 -15.79
CA HIS A 130 12.42 -9.18 -15.95
C HIS A 130 13.20 -9.40 -14.63
N PRO A 131 13.78 -10.58 -14.40
CA PRO A 131 14.50 -10.88 -13.14
C PRO A 131 15.64 -9.91 -12.80
N GLY A 132 16.21 -9.23 -13.80
CA GLY A 132 17.29 -8.25 -13.63
C GLY A 132 16.84 -6.79 -13.53
N TYR A 133 15.57 -6.51 -13.32
CA TYR A 133 14.95 -5.18 -13.41
C TYR A 133 15.66 -4.09 -12.58
N LEU A 134 16.30 -4.44 -11.46
CA LEU A 134 16.99 -3.46 -10.61
C LEU A 134 18.17 -2.76 -11.29
N HIS A 135 18.75 -3.36 -12.35
CA HIS A 135 19.84 -2.78 -13.12
C HIS A 135 19.38 -2.27 -14.48
N ASP A 136 18.09 -2.29 -14.77
CA ASP A 136 17.52 -1.84 -16.02
C ASP A 136 17.18 -0.35 -15.95
N SER A 137 17.79 0.46 -16.82
CA SER A 137 17.55 1.90 -16.87
C SER A 137 16.12 2.25 -17.30
N THR A 138 15.48 1.41 -18.13
CA THR A 138 14.09 1.62 -18.56
C THR A 138 13.14 1.47 -17.37
N TYR A 139 13.33 0.40 -16.58
CA TYR A 139 12.57 0.23 -15.33
C TYR A 139 12.81 1.40 -14.37
N GLY A 140 14.08 1.80 -14.20
CA GLY A 140 14.44 2.91 -13.31
C GLY A 140 13.77 4.23 -13.70
N THR A 141 13.76 4.57 -14.99
CA THR A 141 13.07 5.77 -15.49
C THR A 141 11.58 5.70 -15.19
N GLN A 142 10.90 4.61 -15.56
CA GLN A 142 9.47 4.42 -15.30
C GLN A 142 9.12 4.47 -13.81
N LEU A 143 9.95 3.85 -12.97
CA LEU A 143 9.78 3.86 -11.52
C LEU A 143 9.86 5.26 -10.94
N LEU A 144 10.88 6.04 -11.34
CA LEU A 144 11.08 7.39 -10.81
C LEU A 144 10.01 8.36 -11.30
N ASP A 145 9.59 8.26 -12.56
CA ASP A 145 8.50 9.07 -13.12
C ASP A 145 7.17 8.77 -12.43
N CYS A 146 6.84 7.48 -12.23
CA CYS A 146 5.67 7.07 -11.49
C CYS A 146 5.71 7.56 -10.04
N PHE A 147 6.85 7.41 -9.35
CA PHE A 147 7.01 7.86 -7.97
C PHE A 147 6.87 9.38 -7.83
N GLN A 148 7.43 10.16 -8.77
CA GLN A 148 7.27 11.62 -8.79
C GLN A 148 5.80 12.01 -9.01
N HIS A 149 5.11 11.36 -9.93
CA HIS A 149 3.69 11.60 -10.17
C HIS A 149 2.84 11.30 -8.91
N LEU A 150 3.16 10.20 -8.20
CA LEU A 150 2.51 9.87 -6.93
C LEU A 150 2.73 10.95 -5.86
N ARG A 151 3.95 11.49 -5.74
CA ARG A 151 4.28 12.57 -4.80
C ARG A 151 3.48 13.84 -5.07
N ASP A 152 3.29 14.17 -6.33
CA ASP A 152 2.63 15.41 -6.74
C ASP A 152 1.09 15.33 -6.64
N THR A 153 0.53 14.11 -6.62
CA THR A 153 -0.91 13.90 -6.77
C THR A 153 -1.56 13.27 -5.53
N TYR A 154 -0.84 12.42 -4.78
CA TYR A 154 -1.43 11.59 -3.72
C TYR A 154 -0.87 11.91 -2.33
N PRO A 155 -1.63 11.58 -1.26
CA PRO A 155 -1.14 11.71 0.12
C PRO A 155 0.15 10.94 0.36
N MET A 156 0.96 11.42 1.32
CA MET A 156 2.27 10.86 1.65
C MET A 156 2.25 9.36 1.98
N GLY A 157 1.22 8.87 2.65
CA GLY A 157 1.08 7.44 2.97
C GLY A 157 1.00 6.56 1.72
N PHE A 158 0.28 7.01 0.68
CA PHE A 158 0.19 6.29 -0.59
C PHE A 158 1.54 6.26 -1.33
N THR A 159 2.24 7.40 -1.34
CA THR A 159 3.57 7.54 -1.95
C THR A 159 4.60 6.69 -1.20
N ARG A 160 4.54 6.67 0.14
CA ARG A 160 5.44 5.89 1.00
C ARG A 160 5.39 4.40 0.68
N PHE A 161 4.23 3.88 0.33
CA PHE A 161 4.08 2.47 -0.07
C PHE A 161 5.03 2.08 -1.22
N HIS A 162 5.36 3.01 -2.13
CA HIS A 162 6.24 2.75 -3.28
C HIS A 162 7.72 3.02 -3.00
N LEU A 163 8.03 3.64 -1.86
CA LEU A 163 9.40 4.01 -1.47
C LEU A 163 10.40 2.84 -1.47
N PRO A 164 10.07 1.62 -0.98
CA PRO A 164 11.02 0.51 -0.93
C PRO A 164 11.60 0.15 -2.30
N TRP A 165 10.81 0.20 -3.38
CA TRP A 165 11.30 -0.10 -4.73
C TRP A 165 12.25 0.97 -5.25
N VAL A 166 11.98 2.25 -4.98
CA VAL A 166 12.86 3.36 -5.36
C VAL A 166 14.19 3.27 -4.61
N LEU A 167 14.16 2.99 -3.31
CA LEU A 167 15.37 2.80 -2.52
C LEU A 167 16.17 1.57 -2.98
N ALA A 168 15.51 0.46 -3.29
CA ALA A 168 16.15 -0.74 -3.81
C ALA A 168 16.85 -0.45 -5.15
N TRP A 169 16.19 0.29 -6.05
CA TRP A 169 16.77 0.67 -7.34
C TRP A 169 17.98 1.61 -7.18
N TYR A 170 17.86 2.66 -6.36
CA TYR A 170 18.99 3.55 -6.06
C TYR A 170 20.19 2.79 -5.47
N LYS A 171 19.93 1.86 -4.54
CA LYS A 171 20.97 1.03 -3.92
C LYS A 171 21.66 0.14 -4.96
N ALA A 172 20.90 -0.55 -5.79
CA ALA A 172 21.43 -1.43 -6.84
C ALA A 172 22.31 -0.68 -7.85
N ASN A 173 21.96 0.59 -8.13
CA ASN A 173 22.68 1.45 -9.07
C ASN A 173 23.69 2.39 -8.39
N ARG A 174 24.03 2.16 -7.11
CA ARG A 174 25.02 2.93 -6.33
C ARG A 174 24.68 4.42 -6.20
N GLN A 175 23.43 4.79 -6.32
CA GLN A 175 22.96 6.18 -6.21
C GLN A 175 22.60 6.51 -4.74
N TYR A 176 23.55 6.31 -3.83
CA TYR A 176 23.35 6.43 -2.39
C TYR A 176 22.96 7.84 -1.92
N ARG A 177 23.43 8.88 -2.62
CA ARG A 177 23.08 10.27 -2.29
C ARG A 177 21.60 10.55 -2.53
N GLN A 178 21.04 10.03 -3.61
CA GLN A 178 19.62 10.15 -3.92
C GLN A 178 18.77 9.35 -2.92
N ALA A 179 19.19 8.11 -2.61
CA ALA A 179 18.53 7.29 -1.60
C ALA A 179 18.53 7.98 -0.22
N PHE A 180 19.64 8.59 0.19
CA PHE A 180 19.74 9.30 1.45
C PHE A 180 18.80 10.51 1.51
N ARG A 181 18.79 11.37 0.48
CA ARG A 181 17.86 12.50 0.41
C ARG A 181 16.39 12.08 0.49
N LEU A 182 16.06 10.96 -0.15
CA LEU A 182 14.70 10.44 -0.12
C LEU A 182 14.33 9.93 1.29
N LEU A 183 15.27 9.33 2.02
CA LEU A 183 15.06 8.92 3.42
C LEU A 183 14.93 10.11 4.38
N GLU A 184 15.55 11.26 4.10
CA GLU A 184 15.34 12.49 4.86
C GLU A 184 13.92 13.05 4.67
N GLU A 185 13.38 12.93 3.47
CA GLU A 185 12.01 13.35 3.14
C GLU A 185 10.95 12.37 3.69
N PHE A 186 11.22 11.09 3.65
CA PHE A 186 10.35 10.01 4.14
C PHE A 186 11.04 9.27 5.30
N PRO A 187 11.13 9.88 6.49
CA PRO A 187 11.85 9.26 7.60
C PRO A 187 11.21 7.92 7.98
N VAL A 188 12.04 6.88 7.93
CA VAL A 188 11.73 5.56 8.48
C VAL A 188 12.23 5.57 9.90
N LYS A 189 11.31 5.49 10.87
CA LYS A 189 11.67 5.40 12.29
C LYS A 189 11.52 3.97 12.77
#